data_c51e584bea5e32efd006bb446aa667e6
#
_entry.id   c51e584bea5e32efd006bb446aa667e6
#
_cell.length_a   1.000
_cell.length_b   1.000
_cell.length_c   1.000
_cell.angle_alpha   90.00
_cell.angle_beta   90.00
_cell.angle_gamma   90.00
#
_symmetry.space_group_name_H-M   'P 1'
#
loop_
_entity.id
_entity.type
_entity.pdbx_description
1 polymer ?
#
loop_
_entity_poly.entity_id
_entity_poly.type
_entity_poly.pdbx_seq_one_letter_code
_entity_poly.pdbx_strand_id
1 'polypeptide(L)'
;MWSWVLYGSLLLGASYVLLNSRRSKWTAHGKHVFITGGSQGLGLALAKLLASRGAHVVICSRSESKLRSALKDVESCRQYGSQHLSYVSADVSNFSTVSLAIQKCSMPVDTVFCCAGAAHPGLFLNHTEEEFDKGIRLIYKTALCTAHAAAAYMKQNQIPGKIIFTGSVLSFMGMFGYSQYSPMKYAIRGLAECLRSELQMYGIQVHMYFPATILSPGLE
;
A
#
# COMPACT_ATOMS: atom_id res chain seq x y z
N MET A 1 35.19 36.77 0.09
CA MET A 1 35.12 35.31 0.42
C MET A 1 33.68 34.82 0.65
N TRP A 2 32.83 35.56 1.35
CA TRP A 2 31.44 35.19 1.63
C TRP A 2 30.48 35.21 0.43
N SER A 3 30.71 36.04 -0.58
CA SER A 3 29.88 36.10 -1.78
C SER A 3 29.89 34.81 -2.62
N TRP A 4 31.02 34.15 -2.72
CA TRP A 4 31.14 32.90 -3.48
C TRP A 4 30.41 31.73 -2.82
N VAL A 5 30.35 31.70 -1.49
CA VAL A 5 29.59 30.70 -0.73
C VAL A 5 28.08 30.87 -0.94
N LEU A 6 27.60 32.13 -0.95
CA LEU A 6 26.21 32.46 -1.22
C LEU A 6 25.79 32.07 -2.66
N TYR A 7 26.63 32.39 -3.65
CA TYR A 7 26.35 32.02 -5.04
C TYR A 7 26.38 30.49 -5.24
N GLY A 8 27.29 29.80 -4.60
CA GLY A 8 27.36 28.34 -4.63
C GLY A 8 26.13 27.66 -4.02
N SER A 9 25.64 28.14 -2.88
CA SER A 9 24.44 27.63 -2.24
C SER A 9 23.16 27.91 -3.02
N LEU A 10 23.05 29.08 -3.67
CA LEU A 10 21.95 29.42 -4.56
C LEU A 10 21.92 28.55 -5.82
N LEU A 11 23.07 28.30 -6.44
CA LEU A 11 23.18 27.42 -7.60
C LEU A 11 22.83 25.96 -7.26
N LEU A 12 23.29 25.46 -6.12
CA LEU A 12 22.94 24.12 -5.64
C LEU A 12 21.45 24.01 -5.32
N GLY A 13 20.86 25.03 -4.68
CA GLY A 13 19.43 25.11 -4.42
C GLY A 13 18.60 25.16 -5.71
N ALA A 14 18.99 26.01 -6.68
CA ALA A 14 18.33 26.10 -7.96
C ALA A 14 18.45 24.78 -8.78
N SER A 15 19.62 24.15 -8.78
CA SER A 15 19.83 22.84 -9.41
C SER A 15 19.00 21.76 -8.76
N TYR A 16 18.89 21.73 -7.43
CA TYR A 16 18.03 20.81 -6.70
C TYR A 16 16.54 21.00 -7.02
N VAL A 17 16.07 22.24 -7.08
CA VAL A 17 14.69 22.55 -7.46
C VAL A 17 14.42 22.16 -8.91
N LEU A 18 15.34 22.46 -9.84
CA LEU A 18 15.21 22.09 -11.25
C LEU A 18 15.23 20.59 -11.47
N LEU A 19 16.09 19.85 -10.77
CA LEU A 19 16.14 18.39 -10.85
C LEU A 19 14.88 17.75 -10.25
N ASN A 20 14.34 18.29 -9.16
CA ASN A 20 13.10 17.80 -8.57
C ASN A 20 11.84 18.20 -9.38
N SER A 21 11.84 19.35 -10.04
CA SER A 21 10.72 19.77 -10.90
C SER A 21 10.59 18.92 -12.18
N ARG A 22 11.68 18.32 -12.64
CA ARG A 22 11.71 17.39 -13.79
C ARG A 22 11.28 15.96 -13.46
N ARG A 23 11.08 15.61 -12.17
CA ARG A 23 10.52 14.31 -11.82
C ARG A 23 9.09 14.25 -12.30
N SER A 24 8.83 13.38 -13.28
CA SER A 24 7.47 13.11 -13.76
C SER A 24 6.57 12.81 -12.57
N LYS A 25 5.53 13.65 -12.37
CA LYS A 25 4.53 13.40 -11.34
C LYS A 25 3.82 12.09 -11.67
N TRP A 26 3.79 11.17 -10.72
CA TRP A 26 3.02 9.94 -10.89
C TRP A 26 1.54 10.31 -11.11
N THR A 27 0.95 9.73 -12.14
CA THR A 27 -0.49 9.86 -12.44
C THR A 27 -1.14 8.49 -12.35
N ALA A 28 -2.39 8.45 -11.93
CA ALA A 28 -3.14 7.20 -11.85
C ALA A 28 -3.60 6.69 -13.23
N HIS A 29 -3.76 7.61 -14.18
CA HIS A 29 -4.27 7.29 -15.51
C HIS A 29 -3.44 6.20 -16.20
N GLY A 30 -4.12 5.14 -16.67
CA GLY A 30 -3.50 3.99 -17.34
C GLY A 30 -2.66 3.07 -16.44
N LYS A 31 -2.57 3.35 -15.11
CA LYS A 31 -1.89 2.45 -14.17
C LYS A 31 -2.75 1.25 -13.84
N HIS A 32 -2.11 0.10 -13.67
CA HIS A 32 -2.79 -1.10 -13.20
C HIS A 32 -2.47 -1.37 -11.74
N VAL A 33 -3.45 -1.12 -10.89
CA VAL A 33 -3.31 -1.03 -9.44
C VAL A 33 -3.97 -2.24 -8.76
N PHE A 34 -3.22 -2.93 -7.90
CA PHE A 34 -3.71 -4.00 -7.04
C PHE A 34 -3.80 -3.48 -5.60
N ILE A 35 -4.98 -3.61 -4.96
CA ILE A 35 -5.25 -3.06 -3.63
C ILE A 35 -5.71 -4.17 -2.69
N THR A 36 -4.88 -4.51 -1.69
CA THR A 36 -5.31 -5.42 -0.62
C THR A 36 -6.17 -4.68 0.41
N GLY A 37 -7.14 -5.39 1.00
CA GLY A 37 -8.11 -4.73 1.89
C GLY A 37 -9.09 -3.81 1.14
N GLY A 38 -9.26 -4.01 -0.18
CA GLY A 38 -10.06 -3.15 -1.05
C GLY A 38 -11.58 -3.28 -0.92
N SER A 39 -12.09 -4.14 -0.04
CA SER A 39 -13.53 -4.36 0.11
C SER A 39 -14.24 -3.36 1.04
N GLN A 40 -13.49 -2.56 1.80
CA GLN A 40 -14.05 -1.56 2.74
C GLN A 40 -12.99 -0.55 3.17
N GLY A 41 -13.41 0.49 3.90
CA GLY A 41 -12.52 1.48 4.53
C GLY A 41 -11.56 2.17 3.57
N LEU A 42 -10.30 2.34 4.00
CA LEU A 42 -9.26 3.04 3.24
C LEU A 42 -9.02 2.41 1.86
N GLY A 43 -8.96 1.07 1.79
CA GLY A 43 -8.69 0.38 0.53
C GLY A 43 -9.79 0.60 -0.51
N LEU A 44 -11.05 0.58 -0.09
CA LEU A 44 -12.18 0.89 -0.98
C LEU A 44 -12.21 2.36 -1.40
N ALA A 45 -11.99 3.29 -0.45
CA ALA A 45 -11.93 4.72 -0.77
C ALA A 45 -10.82 5.02 -1.79
N LEU A 46 -9.66 4.40 -1.62
CA LEU A 46 -8.54 4.52 -2.55
C LEU A 46 -8.87 3.91 -3.92
N ALA A 47 -9.53 2.75 -3.97
CA ALA A 47 -9.96 2.09 -5.21
C ALA A 47 -10.90 3.00 -6.01
N LYS A 48 -11.89 3.60 -5.35
CA LYS A 48 -12.82 4.58 -5.97
C LYS A 48 -12.09 5.81 -6.51
N LEU A 49 -11.17 6.38 -5.71
CA LEU A 49 -10.38 7.54 -6.12
C LEU A 49 -9.50 7.23 -7.34
N LEU A 50 -8.86 6.06 -7.38
CA LEU A 50 -8.00 5.68 -8.49
C LEU A 50 -8.80 5.36 -9.75
N ALA A 51 -9.96 4.72 -9.61
CA ALA A 51 -10.89 4.49 -10.72
C ALA A 51 -11.38 5.82 -11.32
N SER A 52 -11.74 6.81 -10.48
CA SER A 52 -12.14 8.15 -10.95
C SER A 52 -11.01 8.96 -11.59
N ARG A 53 -9.77 8.50 -11.48
CA ARG A 53 -8.60 9.10 -12.11
C ARG A 53 -8.04 8.26 -13.28
N GLY A 54 -8.82 7.31 -13.77
CA GLY A 54 -8.50 6.54 -14.97
C GLY A 54 -7.55 5.36 -14.77
N ALA A 55 -7.34 4.88 -13.54
CA ALA A 55 -6.58 3.66 -13.29
C ALA A 55 -7.41 2.41 -13.60
N HIS A 56 -6.75 1.33 -14.01
CA HIS A 56 -7.27 -0.02 -13.91
C HIS A 56 -7.10 -0.47 -12.46
N VAL A 57 -8.13 -1.05 -11.84
CA VAL A 57 -8.10 -1.38 -10.41
C VAL A 57 -8.55 -2.81 -10.15
N VAL A 58 -7.72 -3.54 -9.41
CA VAL A 58 -8.09 -4.85 -8.85
C VAL A 58 -8.14 -4.71 -7.33
N ILE A 59 -9.31 -4.95 -6.74
CA ILE A 59 -9.48 -4.99 -5.29
C ILE A 59 -9.37 -6.43 -4.79
N CYS A 60 -8.65 -6.63 -3.68
CA CYS A 60 -8.43 -7.96 -3.09
C CYS A 60 -8.84 -7.97 -1.62
N SER A 61 -9.59 -8.98 -1.21
CA SER A 61 -9.90 -9.32 0.18
C SER A 61 -10.36 -10.77 0.30
N ARG A 62 -10.67 -11.25 1.52
CA ARG A 62 -11.12 -12.63 1.74
C ARG A 62 -12.61 -12.87 1.44
N SER A 63 -13.44 -11.84 1.66
CA SER A 63 -14.90 -11.96 1.53
C SER A 63 -15.35 -11.60 0.13
N GLU A 64 -15.75 -12.61 -0.62
CA GLU A 64 -16.24 -12.43 -1.99
C GLU A 64 -17.53 -11.60 -2.04
N SER A 65 -18.45 -11.77 -1.09
CA SER A 65 -19.67 -11.00 -1.02
C SER A 65 -19.41 -9.50 -0.84
N LYS A 66 -18.48 -9.13 0.07
CA LYS A 66 -18.06 -7.74 0.26
C LYS A 66 -17.34 -7.19 -0.98
N LEU A 67 -16.52 -8.01 -1.66
CA LEU A 67 -15.83 -7.60 -2.88
C LEU A 67 -16.79 -7.32 -4.03
N ARG A 68 -17.85 -8.13 -4.20
CA ARG A 68 -18.89 -7.90 -5.20
C ARG A 68 -19.62 -6.57 -4.99
N SER A 69 -19.94 -6.23 -3.73
CA SER A 69 -20.54 -4.94 -3.39
C SER A 69 -19.55 -3.79 -3.64
N ALA A 70 -18.32 -3.92 -3.15
CA ALA A 70 -17.27 -2.92 -3.31
C ALA A 70 -16.94 -2.66 -4.80
N LEU A 71 -16.96 -3.69 -5.64
CA LEU A 71 -16.70 -3.52 -7.07
C LEU A 71 -17.75 -2.63 -7.73
N LYS A 72 -19.04 -2.78 -7.38
CA LYS A 72 -20.10 -1.89 -7.88
C LYS A 72 -19.82 -0.43 -7.53
N ASP A 73 -19.36 -0.18 -6.30
CA ASP A 73 -18.99 1.18 -5.86
C ASP A 73 -17.77 1.72 -6.63
N VAL A 74 -16.78 0.87 -6.93
CA VAL A 74 -15.62 1.25 -7.74
C VAL A 74 -16.02 1.50 -9.19
N GLU A 75 -16.89 0.67 -9.75
CA GLU A 75 -17.42 0.80 -11.12
C GLU A 75 -18.23 2.10 -11.29
N SER A 76 -18.98 2.51 -10.28
CA SER A 76 -19.71 3.79 -10.32
C SER A 76 -18.78 5.02 -10.40
N CYS A 77 -17.52 4.86 -10.05
CA CYS A 77 -16.48 5.90 -10.16
C CYS A 77 -15.63 5.79 -11.43
N ARG A 78 -15.95 4.89 -12.35
CA ARG A 78 -15.24 4.70 -13.63
C ARG A 78 -15.20 6.00 -14.42
N GLN A 79 -14.03 6.39 -14.88
CA GLN A 79 -13.84 7.59 -15.71
C GLN A 79 -13.90 7.29 -17.21
N TYR A 80 -13.36 6.15 -17.63
CA TYR A 80 -13.28 5.74 -19.03
C TYR A 80 -13.83 4.32 -19.22
N GLY A 81 -14.54 4.07 -20.28
CA GLY A 81 -15.10 2.73 -20.60
C GLY A 81 -14.04 1.63 -20.76
N SER A 82 -12.82 2.01 -21.15
CA SER A 82 -11.69 1.08 -21.33
C SER A 82 -11.02 0.62 -20.04
N GLN A 83 -11.39 1.14 -18.86
CA GLN A 83 -10.79 0.73 -17.60
C GLN A 83 -11.17 -0.71 -17.23
N HIS A 84 -10.19 -1.50 -16.83
CA HIS A 84 -10.41 -2.81 -16.21
C HIS A 84 -10.57 -2.63 -14.71
N LEU A 85 -11.77 -2.87 -14.20
CA LEU A 85 -12.12 -2.84 -12.78
C LEU A 85 -12.58 -4.23 -12.39
N SER A 86 -11.92 -4.86 -11.42
CA SER A 86 -12.20 -6.25 -11.05
C SER A 86 -11.85 -6.52 -9.58
N TYR A 87 -12.18 -7.73 -9.12
CA TYR A 87 -11.77 -8.19 -7.81
C TYR A 87 -11.17 -9.59 -7.85
N VAL A 88 -10.37 -9.90 -6.83
CA VAL A 88 -9.87 -11.25 -6.56
C VAL A 88 -10.06 -11.56 -5.09
N SER A 89 -10.68 -12.73 -4.79
CA SER A 89 -10.79 -13.22 -3.41
C SER A 89 -9.55 -14.02 -3.03
N ALA A 90 -8.80 -13.54 -2.01
CA ALA A 90 -7.61 -14.21 -1.52
C ALA A 90 -7.30 -13.84 -0.06
N ASP A 91 -6.70 -14.77 0.68
CA ASP A 91 -6.04 -14.46 1.96
C ASP A 91 -4.61 -13.97 1.69
N VAL A 92 -4.42 -12.67 1.78
CA VAL A 92 -3.13 -12.03 1.52
C VAL A 92 -2.11 -12.17 2.66
N SER A 93 -2.45 -12.89 3.74
CA SER A 93 -1.50 -13.32 4.76
C SER A 93 -0.73 -14.60 4.39
N ASN A 94 -1.02 -15.17 3.22
CA ASN A 94 -0.37 -16.37 2.69
C ASN A 94 0.35 -16.05 1.37
N PHE A 95 1.64 -16.42 1.28
CA PHE A 95 2.49 -16.12 0.12
C PHE A 95 1.94 -16.71 -1.19
N SER A 96 1.51 -17.96 -1.17
CA SER A 96 1.04 -18.63 -2.39
C SER A 96 -0.28 -18.04 -2.89
N THR A 97 -1.23 -17.78 -1.99
CA THR A 97 -2.54 -17.25 -2.39
C THR A 97 -2.45 -15.83 -2.94
N VAL A 98 -1.64 -14.95 -2.34
CA VAL A 98 -1.46 -13.59 -2.88
C VAL A 98 -0.65 -13.57 -4.17
N SER A 99 0.34 -14.46 -4.31
CA SER A 99 1.09 -14.61 -5.56
C SER A 99 0.16 -15.03 -6.71
N LEU A 100 -0.68 -16.04 -6.49
CA LEU A 100 -1.68 -16.47 -7.47
C LEU A 100 -2.72 -15.37 -7.76
N ALA A 101 -3.10 -14.58 -6.75
CA ALA A 101 -4.03 -13.46 -6.94
C ALA A 101 -3.46 -12.39 -7.89
N ILE A 102 -2.18 -12.03 -7.75
CA ILE A 102 -1.52 -11.06 -8.63
C ILE A 102 -1.34 -11.65 -10.04
N GLN A 103 -0.96 -12.91 -10.18
CA GLN A 103 -0.79 -13.58 -11.48
C GLN A 103 -2.09 -13.71 -12.27
N LYS A 104 -3.25 -13.80 -11.59
CA LYS A 104 -4.57 -13.87 -12.22
C LYS A 104 -5.09 -12.53 -12.73
N CYS A 105 -4.40 -11.42 -12.47
CA CYS A 105 -4.80 -10.12 -13.00
C CYS A 105 -4.72 -10.12 -14.54
N SER A 106 -5.73 -9.59 -15.18
CA SER A 106 -5.84 -9.55 -16.66
C SER A 106 -4.83 -8.65 -17.34
N MET A 107 -4.19 -7.76 -16.58
CA MET A 107 -3.17 -6.83 -17.06
C MET A 107 -1.97 -6.82 -16.10
N PRO A 108 -0.77 -6.45 -16.58
CA PRO A 108 0.42 -6.38 -15.76
C PRO A 108 0.28 -5.36 -14.62
N VAL A 109 0.39 -5.82 -13.36
CA VAL A 109 0.29 -4.98 -12.17
C VAL A 109 1.58 -4.17 -11.99
N ASP A 110 1.48 -2.85 -12.05
CA ASP A 110 2.60 -1.92 -11.86
C ASP A 110 2.59 -1.20 -10.51
N THR A 111 1.47 -1.21 -9.80
CA THR A 111 1.33 -0.50 -8.53
C THR A 111 0.53 -1.35 -7.53
N VAL A 112 1.06 -1.53 -6.33
CA VAL A 112 0.43 -2.35 -5.28
C VAL A 112 0.27 -1.53 -4.00
N PHE A 113 -0.95 -1.50 -3.47
CA PHE A 113 -1.26 -0.90 -2.18
C PHE A 113 -1.55 -1.98 -1.13
N CYS A 114 -0.72 -2.01 -0.09
CA CYS A 114 -0.88 -2.88 1.07
C CYS A 114 -1.79 -2.20 2.11
N CYS A 115 -3.11 -2.30 1.93
CA CYS A 115 -4.10 -1.69 2.83
C CYS A 115 -4.79 -2.69 3.77
N ALA A 116 -4.56 -4.00 3.59
CA ALA A 116 -5.14 -5.02 4.46
C ALA A 116 -4.61 -4.87 5.89
N GLY A 117 -5.53 -4.90 6.85
CA GLY A 117 -5.23 -4.80 8.28
C GLY A 117 -6.40 -4.22 9.05
N ALA A 118 -6.41 -4.46 10.36
CA ALA A 118 -7.38 -3.90 11.30
C ALA A 118 -6.70 -3.70 12.66
N ALA A 119 -7.12 -2.70 13.42
CA ALA A 119 -6.72 -2.51 14.81
C ALA A 119 -7.68 -3.27 15.74
N HIS A 120 -7.13 -3.88 16.78
CA HIS A 120 -7.89 -4.43 17.90
C HIS A 120 -7.32 -3.85 19.21
N PRO A 121 -7.75 -2.65 19.60
CA PRO A 121 -7.26 -2.01 20.83
C PRO A 121 -7.70 -2.79 22.05
N GLY A 122 -6.82 -2.84 23.05
CA GLY A 122 -7.05 -3.52 24.31
C GLY A 122 -5.85 -3.38 25.25
N LEU A 123 -6.06 -3.65 26.53
CA LEU A 123 -4.96 -3.66 27.49
C LEU A 123 -4.06 -4.86 27.26
N PHE A 124 -2.75 -4.67 27.41
CA PHE A 124 -1.75 -5.70 27.15
C PHE A 124 -2.03 -7.03 27.86
N LEU A 125 -2.38 -6.95 29.16
CA LEU A 125 -2.63 -8.13 29.98
C LEU A 125 -4.00 -8.81 29.69
N ASN A 126 -4.87 -8.15 28.96
CA ASN A 126 -6.17 -8.71 28.57
C ASN A 126 -6.14 -9.42 27.21
N HIS A 127 -5.07 -9.24 26.44
CA HIS A 127 -4.90 -9.96 25.19
C HIS A 127 -4.39 -11.37 25.42
N THR A 128 -4.98 -12.32 24.69
CA THR A 128 -4.53 -13.71 24.63
C THR A 128 -3.39 -13.86 23.61
N GLU A 129 -2.66 -14.97 23.68
CA GLU A 129 -1.64 -15.35 22.70
C GLU A 129 -2.23 -15.39 21.26
N GLU A 130 -3.43 -15.97 21.13
CA GLU A 130 -4.13 -16.06 19.85
C GLU A 130 -4.44 -14.67 19.25
N GLU A 131 -4.81 -13.70 20.09
CA GLU A 131 -5.05 -12.32 19.64
C GLU A 131 -3.78 -11.62 19.17
N PHE A 132 -2.63 -11.86 19.84
CA PHE A 132 -1.34 -11.36 19.35
C PHE A 132 -0.96 -12.00 18.03
N ASP A 133 -1.08 -13.30 17.88
CA ASP A 133 -0.81 -14.02 16.62
C ASP A 133 -1.72 -13.54 15.49
N LYS A 134 -3.00 -13.32 15.79
CA LYS A 134 -3.95 -12.74 14.85
C LYS A 134 -3.53 -11.33 14.41
N GLY A 135 -3.03 -10.51 15.34
CA GLY A 135 -2.49 -9.18 15.02
C GLY A 135 -1.29 -9.25 14.10
N ILE A 136 -0.31 -10.09 14.43
CA ILE A 136 0.87 -10.33 13.58
C ILE A 136 0.44 -10.74 12.18
N ARG A 137 -0.49 -11.69 12.08
CA ARG A 137 -0.99 -12.22 10.81
C ARG A 137 -1.74 -11.15 10.02
N LEU A 138 -2.69 -10.45 10.63
CA LEU A 138 -3.58 -9.52 9.93
C LEU A 138 -2.93 -8.18 9.59
N ILE A 139 -1.91 -7.74 10.34
CA ILE A 139 -1.29 -6.44 10.15
C ILE A 139 0.05 -6.57 9.43
N TYR A 140 1.00 -7.32 10.02
CA TYR A 140 2.35 -7.43 9.46
C TYR A 140 2.45 -8.43 8.32
N LYS A 141 1.97 -9.67 8.52
CA LYS A 141 2.12 -10.74 7.54
C LYS A 141 1.36 -10.47 6.23
N THR A 142 0.20 -9.81 6.30
CA THR A 142 -0.53 -9.37 5.09
C THR A 142 0.31 -8.41 4.25
N ALA A 143 0.96 -7.43 4.88
CA ALA A 143 1.82 -6.47 4.21
C ALA A 143 3.08 -7.13 3.65
N LEU A 144 3.74 -7.98 4.44
CA LEU A 144 4.94 -8.73 4.05
C LEU A 144 4.66 -9.63 2.83
N CYS A 145 3.64 -10.49 2.90
CA CYS A 145 3.31 -11.43 1.83
C CYS A 145 2.91 -10.69 0.54
N THR A 146 2.13 -9.62 0.67
CA THR A 146 1.72 -8.79 -0.47
C THR A 146 2.92 -8.14 -1.14
N ALA A 147 3.81 -7.52 -0.37
CA ALA A 147 4.99 -6.85 -0.91
C ALA A 147 5.95 -7.84 -1.57
N HIS A 148 6.18 -9.00 -0.95
CA HIS A 148 7.02 -10.05 -1.52
C HIS A 148 6.46 -10.56 -2.84
N ALA A 149 5.17 -10.91 -2.89
CA ALA A 149 4.54 -11.41 -4.11
C ALA A 149 4.55 -10.36 -5.23
N ALA A 150 4.29 -9.09 -4.90
CA ALA A 150 4.35 -7.97 -5.84
C ALA A 150 5.76 -7.76 -6.39
N ALA A 151 6.78 -7.72 -5.51
CA ALA A 151 8.17 -7.54 -5.90
C ALA A 151 8.67 -8.70 -6.79
N ALA A 152 8.36 -9.95 -6.41
CA ALA A 152 8.71 -11.13 -7.19
C ALA A 152 8.07 -11.09 -8.60
N TYR A 153 6.78 -10.75 -8.66
CA TYR A 153 6.04 -10.62 -9.92
C TYR A 153 6.63 -9.50 -10.81
N MET A 154 6.85 -8.31 -10.25
CA MET A 154 7.42 -7.17 -10.98
C MET A 154 8.83 -7.47 -11.48
N LYS A 155 9.69 -8.08 -10.64
CA LYS A 155 11.04 -8.50 -11.03
C LYS A 155 11.00 -9.52 -12.17
N GLN A 156 10.19 -10.59 -12.04
CA GLN A 156 10.10 -11.66 -13.05
C GLN A 156 9.64 -11.13 -14.41
N ASN A 157 8.71 -10.19 -14.42
CA ASN A 157 8.13 -9.62 -15.63
C ASN A 157 8.84 -8.32 -16.10
N GLN A 158 9.93 -7.91 -15.44
CA GLN A 158 10.68 -6.70 -15.73
C GLN A 158 9.83 -5.42 -15.74
N ILE A 159 8.86 -5.35 -14.83
CA ILE A 159 7.92 -4.21 -14.68
C ILE A 159 8.49 -3.24 -13.64
N PRO A 160 8.92 -2.03 -14.02
CA PRO A 160 9.23 -1.00 -13.05
C PRO A 160 7.94 -0.58 -12.35
N GLY A 161 7.90 -0.64 -11.03
CA GLY A 161 6.64 -0.51 -10.31
C GLY A 161 6.75 0.20 -8.97
N LYS A 162 5.62 0.19 -8.25
CA LYS A 162 5.51 0.80 -6.93
C LYS A 162 4.82 -0.12 -5.94
N ILE A 163 5.37 -0.20 -4.73
CA ILE A 163 4.74 -0.85 -3.58
C ILE A 163 4.51 0.21 -2.52
N ILE A 164 3.25 0.39 -2.11
CA ILE A 164 2.86 1.40 -1.15
C ILE A 164 2.30 0.71 0.10
N PHE A 165 2.97 0.88 1.23
CA PHE A 165 2.51 0.37 2.52
C PHE A 165 1.62 1.38 3.23
N THR A 166 0.57 0.89 3.86
CA THR A 166 -0.22 1.66 4.82
C THR A 166 0.38 1.51 6.21
N GLY A 167 1.10 2.53 6.64
CA GLY A 167 1.58 2.68 8.00
C GLY A 167 0.49 3.24 8.93
N SER A 168 0.92 3.98 9.91
CA SER A 168 0.10 4.74 10.87
C SER A 168 0.99 5.77 11.55
N VAL A 169 0.44 6.79 12.17
CA VAL A 169 1.16 7.61 13.16
C VAL A 169 1.76 6.69 14.24
N LEU A 170 1.08 5.60 14.57
CA LEU A 170 1.57 4.56 15.49
C LEU A 170 2.73 3.70 14.94
N SER A 171 3.27 4.02 13.77
CA SER A 171 4.57 3.52 13.29
C SER A 171 5.77 4.31 13.86
N PHE A 172 5.51 5.39 14.60
CA PHE A 172 6.52 6.28 15.21
C PHE A 172 6.39 6.42 16.70
N MET A 173 5.23 6.06 17.27
CA MET A 173 4.95 6.18 18.68
C MET A 173 4.02 5.06 19.16
N GLY A 174 4.20 4.61 20.39
CA GLY A 174 3.23 3.75 21.08
C GLY A 174 2.07 4.57 21.64
N MET A 175 0.92 3.93 21.79
CA MET A 175 -0.26 4.51 22.42
C MET A 175 -0.90 3.50 23.38
N PHE A 176 -1.45 3.98 24.48
CA PHE A 176 -2.18 3.15 25.44
C PHE A 176 -3.28 2.34 24.74
N GLY A 177 -3.35 1.05 25.04
CA GLY A 177 -4.31 0.13 24.42
C GLY A 177 -3.96 -0.35 23.01
N TYR A 178 -2.78 -0.01 22.47
CA TYR A 178 -2.36 -0.41 21.12
C TYR A 178 -1.10 -1.28 21.10
N SER A 179 -0.83 -2.01 22.19
CA SER A 179 0.34 -2.90 22.31
C SER A 179 0.35 -4.03 21.29
N GLN A 180 -0.81 -4.44 20.80
CA GLN A 180 -0.95 -5.43 19.73
C GLN A 180 -0.78 -4.82 18.32
N TYR A 181 -1.06 -3.53 18.13
CA TYR A 181 -1.09 -2.86 16.83
C TYR A 181 0.18 -2.07 16.50
N SER A 182 0.62 -1.20 17.44
CA SER A 182 1.78 -0.34 17.21
C SER A 182 3.04 -1.10 16.82
N PRO A 183 3.45 -2.19 17.53
CA PRO A 183 4.65 -2.93 17.16
C PRO A 183 4.60 -3.45 15.72
N MET A 184 3.45 -3.88 15.24
CA MET A 184 3.28 -4.36 13.86
C MET A 184 3.42 -3.22 12.84
N LYS A 185 2.97 -2.01 13.18
CA LYS A 185 3.14 -0.83 12.33
C LYS A 185 4.59 -0.32 12.30
N TYR A 186 5.35 -0.46 13.40
CA TYR A 186 6.80 -0.26 13.41
C TYR A 186 7.51 -1.30 12.52
N ALA A 187 7.11 -2.58 12.62
CA ALA A 187 7.67 -3.65 11.80
C ALA A 187 7.45 -3.41 10.30
N ILE A 188 6.25 -2.96 9.89
CA ILE A 188 5.98 -2.59 8.49
C ILE A 188 6.87 -1.44 8.04
N ARG A 189 7.13 -0.45 8.90
CA ARG A 189 8.04 0.65 8.59
C ARG A 189 9.46 0.16 8.37
N GLY A 190 10.00 -0.66 9.29
CA GLY A 190 11.33 -1.25 9.13
C GLY A 190 11.45 -2.08 7.84
N LEU A 191 10.43 -2.90 7.53
CA LEU A 191 10.37 -3.65 6.27
C LEU A 191 10.44 -2.72 5.06
N ALA A 192 9.63 -1.65 5.04
CA ALA A 192 9.61 -0.71 3.91
C ALA A 192 10.95 0.02 3.73
N GLU A 193 11.64 0.36 4.82
CA GLU A 193 12.97 0.98 4.79
C GLU A 193 14.01 0.04 4.15
N CYS A 194 14.03 -1.24 4.52
CA CYS A 194 14.90 -2.25 3.90
C CYS A 194 14.58 -2.43 2.40
N LEU A 195 13.30 -2.65 2.08
CA LEU A 195 12.89 -2.90 0.70
C LEU A 195 13.11 -1.71 -0.23
N ARG A 196 13.14 -0.48 0.29
CA ARG A 196 13.45 0.72 -0.52
C ARG A 196 14.84 0.65 -1.14
N SER A 197 15.81 0.09 -0.44
CA SER A 197 17.17 -0.11 -0.95
C SER A 197 17.28 -1.37 -1.80
N GLU A 198 16.71 -2.49 -1.34
CA GLU A 198 16.83 -3.79 -2.00
C GLU A 198 16.14 -3.84 -3.35
N LEU A 199 14.99 -3.18 -3.50
CA LEU A 199 14.16 -3.25 -4.72
C LEU A 199 14.51 -2.18 -5.75
N GLN A 200 15.33 -1.20 -5.40
CA GLN A 200 15.74 -0.13 -6.32
C GLN A 200 16.45 -0.68 -7.56
N MET A 201 17.27 -1.71 -7.43
CA MET A 201 17.98 -2.35 -8.53
C MET A 201 17.05 -2.99 -9.57
N TYR A 202 15.80 -3.26 -9.23
CA TYR A 202 14.77 -3.79 -10.13
C TYR A 202 13.82 -2.70 -10.65
N GLY A 203 14.11 -1.42 -10.39
CA GLY A 203 13.22 -0.31 -10.76
C GLY A 203 11.93 -0.22 -9.94
N ILE A 204 11.85 -0.94 -8.81
CA ILE A 204 10.67 -0.97 -7.94
C ILE A 204 10.85 0.05 -6.82
N GLN A 205 9.92 1.01 -6.74
CA GLN A 205 9.92 2.05 -5.72
C GLN A 205 9.04 1.63 -4.52
N VAL A 206 9.53 1.87 -3.31
CA VAL A 206 8.80 1.57 -2.09
C VAL A 206 8.42 2.87 -1.37
N HIS A 207 7.13 3.00 -1.06
CA HIS A 207 6.56 4.17 -0.40
C HIS A 207 5.78 3.76 0.84
N MET A 208 5.61 4.71 1.75
CA MET A 208 4.72 4.56 2.92
C MET A 208 3.77 5.74 3.02
N TYR A 209 2.54 5.44 3.38
CA TYR A 209 1.53 6.39 3.78
C TYR A 209 1.24 6.21 5.27
N PHE A 210 1.29 7.30 6.04
CA PHE A 210 1.10 7.29 7.49
C PHE A 210 -0.18 8.07 7.85
N PRO A 211 -1.34 7.44 7.78
CA PRO A 211 -2.57 8.10 8.17
C PRO A 211 -2.64 8.30 9.68
N ALA A 212 -3.33 9.35 10.09
CA ALA A 212 -3.89 9.50 11.42
C ALA A 212 -5.13 8.58 11.56
N THR A 213 -6.02 8.87 12.48
CA THR A 213 -7.26 8.11 12.66
C THR A 213 -8.14 8.22 11.41
N ILE A 214 -8.51 7.08 10.85
CA ILE A 214 -9.43 6.97 9.72
C ILE A 214 -10.73 6.37 10.25
N LEU A 215 -11.83 7.11 10.11
CA LEU A 215 -13.16 6.62 10.44
C LEU A 215 -13.56 5.56 9.40
N SER A 216 -13.49 4.31 9.79
CA SER A 216 -13.77 3.17 8.91
C SER A 216 -14.19 1.95 9.74
N PRO A 217 -14.85 0.94 9.14
CA PRO A 217 -15.24 -0.29 9.84
C PRO A 217 -14.07 -1.08 10.48
N GLY A 218 -12.84 -0.73 10.19
CA GLY A 218 -11.65 -1.33 10.82
C GLY A 218 -11.20 -0.61 12.09
N LEU A 219 -11.92 0.42 12.53
CA LEU A 219 -11.71 1.13 13.79
C LEU A 219 -12.69 0.69 14.89
N GLU A 220 -13.79 0.05 14.53
CA GLU A 220 -14.77 -0.57 15.44
C GLU A 220 -14.28 -1.95 15.89
#